data_2b6603e2e371bf364f8b6f1c47a693e3
#
_entry.id   2b6603e2e371bf364f8b6f1c47a693e3
#
_cell.length_a   1.000
_cell.length_b   1.000
_cell.length_c   1.000
_cell.angle_alpha   90.00
_cell.angle_beta   90.00
_cell.angle_gamma   90.00
#
_symmetry.space_group_name_H-M   'P 1'
#
loop_
_entity.id
_entity.type
_entity.pdbx_description
1 polymer ?
#
loop_
_entity_poly.entity_id
_entity_poly.type
_entity_poly.pdbx_seq_one_letter_code
_entity_poly.pdbx_strand_id
1 'polypeptide(L)'
;MAKLPGAIEAKLAKLGLALPPVHPYPSPNRVPCVQVDNILFLGGHSTARHPLMLGAKNVGKVDSEVTEQEAYVAARAVALQMLASIKVHAGDLDRVKRVIRLLGMVNSAPGFERQFAVIDGASDLFFELWGPERGAHARSAVGVAELPRRSVLEIVGEFELYP
;
A
#
# COMPACT_ATOMS: atom_id res chain seq x y z
N MET A 1 -25.82 -15.19 -8.07
CA MET A 1 -24.56 -15.84 -8.50
C MET A 1 -23.40 -14.98 -8.04
N ALA A 2 -22.41 -15.55 -7.34
CA ALA A 2 -21.19 -14.82 -6.96
C ALA A 2 -20.44 -14.43 -8.25
N LYS A 3 -20.10 -13.15 -8.39
CA LYS A 3 -19.26 -12.66 -9.50
C LYS A 3 -17.89 -13.38 -9.41
N LEU A 4 -17.42 -13.93 -10.52
CA LEU A 4 -16.07 -14.49 -10.59
C LEU A 4 -15.04 -13.41 -10.24
N PRO A 5 -13.96 -13.74 -9.51
CA PRO A 5 -12.91 -12.78 -9.20
C PRO A 5 -12.29 -12.23 -10.49
N GLY A 6 -11.94 -10.94 -10.49
CA GLY A 6 -11.23 -10.30 -11.60
C GLY A 6 -9.84 -10.89 -11.82
N ALA A 7 -9.18 -10.54 -12.93
CA ALA A 7 -7.86 -11.07 -13.29
C ALA A 7 -6.79 -10.71 -12.25
N ILE A 8 -6.85 -9.51 -11.66
CA ILE A 8 -5.92 -9.07 -10.62
C ILE A 8 -6.14 -9.84 -9.31
N GLU A 9 -7.39 -10.09 -8.93
CA GLU A 9 -7.67 -10.90 -7.74
C GLU A 9 -7.25 -12.38 -7.93
N ALA A 10 -7.39 -12.91 -9.14
CA ALA A 10 -6.88 -14.23 -9.46
C ALA A 10 -5.35 -14.30 -9.38
N LYS A 11 -4.63 -13.23 -9.75
CA LYS A 11 -3.18 -13.13 -9.55
C LYS A 11 -2.81 -13.09 -8.07
N LEU A 12 -3.52 -12.30 -7.24
CA LEU A 12 -3.32 -12.29 -5.79
C LEU A 12 -3.47 -13.71 -5.22
N ALA A 13 -4.52 -14.42 -5.59
CA ALA A 13 -4.75 -15.79 -5.12
C ALA A 13 -3.61 -16.75 -5.52
N LYS A 14 -3.07 -16.63 -6.75
CA LYS A 14 -1.90 -17.41 -7.21
C LYS A 14 -0.63 -17.11 -6.40
N LEU A 15 -0.49 -15.88 -5.91
CA LEU A 15 0.61 -15.48 -5.02
C LEU A 15 0.37 -15.91 -3.56
N GLY A 16 -0.74 -16.60 -3.27
CA GLY A 16 -1.13 -16.95 -1.89
C GLY A 16 -1.56 -15.75 -1.06
N LEU A 17 -1.95 -14.65 -1.70
CA LEU A 17 -2.33 -13.40 -1.05
C LEU A 17 -3.84 -13.21 -1.08
N ALA A 18 -4.38 -12.58 -0.04
CA ALA A 18 -5.76 -12.16 0.06
C ALA A 18 -5.85 -10.69 0.47
N LEU A 19 -6.92 -10.02 0.09
CA LEU A 19 -7.15 -8.65 0.53
C LEU A 19 -7.62 -8.65 1.98
N PRO A 20 -7.06 -7.77 2.83
CA PRO A 20 -7.56 -7.57 4.18
C PRO A 20 -8.94 -6.88 4.16
N PRO A 21 -9.71 -6.96 5.27
CA PRO A 21 -10.88 -6.11 5.44
C PRO A 21 -10.49 -4.64 5.37
N VAL A 22 -11.31 -3.82 4.71
CA VAL A 22 -11.11 -2.37 4.73
C VAL A 22 -11.51 -1.85 6.10
N HIS A 23 -10.62 -1.09 6.71
CA HIS A 23 -10.89 -0.49 7.99
C HIS A 23 -11.68 0.82 7.83
N PRO A 24 -12.78 0.97 8.52
CA PRO A 24 -13.52 2.23 8.50
C PRO A 24 -12.67 3.35 9.10
N TYR A 25 -12.66 4.50 8.44
CA TYR A 25 -12.06 5.70 9.00
C TYR A 25 -12.93 6.19 10.16
N PRO A 26 -12.34 6.41 11.34
CA PRO A 26 -13.11 6.71 12.56
C PRO A 26 -13.68 8.13 12.60
N SER A 27 -13.33 8.96 11.63
CA SER A 27 -13.72 10.37 11.59
C SER A 27 -14.43 10.70 10.28
N PRO A 28 -15.58 11.41 10.30
CA PRO A 28 -16.35 11.73 9.09
C PRO A 28 -15.67 12.77 8.19
N ASN A 29 -14.59 13.42 8.64
CA ASN A 29 -13.89 14.47 7.89
C ASN A 29 -12.79 13.92 6.96
N ARG A 30 -12.64 12.61 6.82
CA ARG A 30 -11.66 11.98 5.93
C ARG A 30 -12.14 10.62 5.45
N VAL A 31 -11.70 10.27 4.26
CA VAL A 31 -12.00 9.01 3.57
C VAL A 31 -10.71 8.36 3.07
N PRO A 32 -10.71 7.03 2.81
CA PRO A 32 -9.51 6.36 2.31
C PRO A 32 -9.12 6.79 0.90
N CYS A 33 -10.10 7.14 0.07
CA CYS A 33 -9.88 7.50 -1.33
C CYS A 33 -10.78 8.67 -1.73
N VAL A 34 -10.26 9.51 -2.64
CA VAL A 34 -11.03 10.52 -3.37
C VAL A 34 -10.76 10.34 -4.85
N GLN A 35 -11.80 10.32 -5.67
CA GLN A 35 -11.68 10.24 -7.12
C GLN A 35 -11.99 11.59 -7.76
N VAL A 36 -11.12 12.01 -8.68
CA VAL A 36 -11.32 13.17 -9.56
C VAL A 36 -11.14 12.67 -10.98
N ASP A 37 -12.18 12.75 -11.77
CA ASP A 37 -12.27 12.14 -13.11
C ASP A 37 -11.88 10.65 -13.06
N ASN A 38 -10.81 10.27 -13.72
CA ASN A 38 -10.29 8.91 -13.72
C ASN A 38 -9.09 8.69 -12.76
N ILE A 39 -8.73 9.69 -11.95
CA ILE A 39 -7.64 9.60 -10.99
C ILE A 39 -8.17 9.35 -9.60
N LEU A 40 -7.69 8.29 -8.98
CA LEU A 40 -7.98 7.91 -7.61
C LEU A 40 -6.80 8.29 -6.71
N PHE A 41 -7.06 9.19 -5.75
CA PHE A 41 -6.12 9.60 -4.72
C PHE A 41 -6.34 8.78 -3.46
N LEU A 42 -5.33 8.05 -3.01
CA LEU A 42 -5.37 7.32 -1.75
C LEU A 42 -4.73 8.14 -0.64
N GLY A 43 -5.45 8.28 0.46
CA GLY A 43 -4.91 8.80 1.71
C GLY A 43 -3.92 7.84 2.36
N GLY A 44 -3.31 8.25 3.46
CA GLY A 44 -2.28 7.47 4.15
C GLY A 44 -2.79 6.11 4.65
N HIS A 45 -2.14 5.05 4.17
CA HIS A 45 -2.28 3.69 4.66
C HIS A 45 -1.04 3.35 5.47
N SER A 46 -1.22 2.99 6.74
CA SER A 46 -0.12 2.84 7.70
C SER A 46 -0.16 1.50 8.43
N THR A 47 0.99 1.08 8.93
CA THR A 47 1.14 -0.22 9.57
C THR A 47 0.42 -0.36 10.91
N ALA A 48 0.27 0.72 11.68
CA ALA A 48 -0.28 0.66 13.04
C ALA A 48 -1.81 0.69 13.13
N ARG A 49 -2.52 0.79 12.01
CA ARG A 49 -3.99 0.91 12.01
C ARG A 49 -4.72 -0.41 12.04
N HIS A 50 -4.09 -1.46 11.54
CA HIS A 50 -4.74 -2.75 11.32
C HIS A 50 -3.81 -3.89 11.69
N PRO A 51 -4.35 -5.05 12.06
CA PRO A 51 -3.57 -6.27 12.00
C PRO A 51 -3.01 -6.40 10.58
N LEU A 52 -1.69 -6.32 10.45
CA LEU A 52 -1.05 -6.49 9.16
C LEU A 52 -1.07 -7.97 8.78
N MET A 53 -1.34 -8.22 7.52
CA MET A 53 -1.13 -9.53 6.91
C MET A 53 0.35 -9.87 6.85
N LEU A 54 0.68 -11.10 6.50
CA LEU A 54 2.05 -11.59 6.27
C LEU A 54 2.93 -11.62 7.55
N GLY A 55 2.34 -11.54 8.73
CA GLY A 55 3.11 -11.48 9.99
C GLY A 55 3.97 -10.23 10.13
N ALA A 56 3.63 -9.15 9.40
CA ALA A 56 4.44 -7.95 9.33
C ALA A 56 4.47 -7.17 10.65
N LYS A 57 5.56 -6.46 10.90
CA LYS A 57 5.70 -5.54 12.05
C LYS A 57 4.80 -4.33 11.89
N ASN A 58 4.08 -3.98 12.95
CA ASN A 58 3.13 -2.86 12.95
C ASN A 58 3.77 -1.56 13.40
N VAL A 59 4.69 -1.62 14.37
CA VAL A 59 5.25 -0.45 15.05
C VAL A 59 6.76 -0.58 15.21
N GLY A 60 7.44 0.54 15.32
CA GLY A 60 8.87 0.63 15.58
C GLY A 60 9.62 1.44 14.52
N LYS A 61 10.85 1.81 14.84
CA LYS A 61 11.77 2.48 13.92
C LYS A 61 12.60 1.46 13.15
N VAL A 62 12.66 1.64 11.84
CA VAL A 62 13.54 0.85 10.97
C VAL A 62 14.99 1.14 11.30
N ASP A 63 15.81 0.11 11.33
CA ASP A 63 17.24 0.11 11.68
C ASP A 63 17.54 0.23 13.18
N SER A 64 16.53 0.28 14.04
CA SER A 64 16.74 0.19 15.50
C SER A 64 15.81 -0.82 16.18
N GLU A 65 14.57 -0.92 15.77
CA GLU A 65 13.55 -1.82 16.35
C GLU A 65 12.98 -2.80 15.31
N VAL A 66 13.09 -2.44 14.04
CA VAL A 66 12.56 -3.19 12.90
C VAL A 66 13.67 -3.30 11.86
N THR A 67 13.94 -4.48 11.38
CA THR A 67 14.92 -4.69 10.31
C THR A 67 14.38 -4.18 8.97
N GLU A 68 15.28 -3.88 8.00
CA GLU A 68 14.90 -3.52 6.64
C GLU A 68 13.97 -4.57 6.01
N GLN A 69 14.28 -5.86 6.19
CA GLN A 69 13.47 -6.94 5.65
C GLN A 69 12.07 -7.02 6.28
N GLU A 70 11.94 -6.84 7.60
CA GLU A 70 10.64 -6.76 8.26
C GLU A 70 9.83 -5.55 7.77
N ALA A 71 10.49 -4.42 7.53
CA ALA A 71 9.88 -3.21 7.01
C ALA A 71 9.45 -3.38 5.54
N TYR A 72 10.21 -4.09 4.70
CA TYR A 72 9.81 -4.49 3.35
C TYR A 72 8.51 -5.31 3.37
N VAL A 73 8.43 -6.31 4.26
CA VAL A 73 7.21 -7.12 4.43
C VAL A 73 6.04 -6.24 4.90
N ALA A 74 6.29 -5.27 5.78
CA ALA A 74 5.29 -4.32 6.24
C ALA A 74 4.78 -3.42 5.09
N ALA A 75 5.65 -2.95 4.20
CA ALA A 75 5.26 -2.18 3.01
C ALA A 75 4.39 -3.01 2.05
N ARG A 76 4.72 -4.27 1.84
CA ARG A 76 3.92 -5.21 1.05
C ARG A 76 2.52 -5.43 1.66
N ALA A 77 2.44 -5.55 2.99
CA ALA A 77 1.17 -5.67 3.71
C ALA A 77 0.32 -4.39 3.62
N VAL A 78 0.95 -3.20 3.68
CA VAL A 78 0.26 -1.92 3.48
C VAL A 78 -0.26 -1.81 2.03
N ALA A 79 0.48 -2.27 1.04
CA ALA A 79 -0.01 -2.33 -0.35
C ALA A 79 -1.27 -3.17 -0.49
N LEU A 80 -1.40 -4.30 0.24
CA LEU A 80 -2.64 -5.08 0.28
C LEU A 80 -3.81 -4.29 0.87
N GLN A 81 -3.57 -3.47 1.90
CA GLN A 81 -4.60 -2.56 2.45
C GLN A 81 -5.01 -1.50 1.42
N MET A 82 -4.05 -0.92 0.68
CA MET A 82 -4.34 0.02 -0.40
C MET A 82 -5.21 -0.64 -1.48
N LEU A 83 -4.87 -1.85 -1.90
CA LEU A 83 -5.66 -2.63 -2.86
C LEU A 83 -7.09 -2.89 -2.37
N ALA A 84 -7.26 -3.20 -1.08
CA ALA A 84 -8.59 -3.38 -0.49
C ALA A 84 -9.42 -2.09 -0.55
N SER A 85 -8.82 -0.94 -0.26
CA SER A 85 -9.47 0.37 -0.38
C SER A 85 -9.83 0.71 -1.83
N ILE A 86 -8.93 0.45 -2.78
CA ILE A 86 -9.17 0.63 -4.22
C ILE A 86 -10.35 -0.25 -4.66
N LYS A 87 -10.38 -1.53 -4.26
CA LYS A 87 -11.45 -2.46 -4.62
C LYS A 87 -12.82 -1.99 -4.13
N VAL A 88 -12.91 -1.54 -2.89
CA VAL A 88 -14.17 -1.04 -2.33
C VAL A 88 -14.65 0.20 -3.08
N HIS A 89 -13.73 1.11 -3.44
CA HIS A 89 -14.07 2.35 -4.15
C HIS A 89 -14.39 2.09 -5.63
N ALA A 90 -13.52 1.37 -6.34
CA ALA A 90 -13.64 1.13 -7.78
C ALA A 90 -14.55 -0.05 -8.14
N GLY A 91 -14.88 -0.92 -7.18
CA GLY A 91 -15.68 -2.13 -7.37
C GLY A 91 -14.88 -3.34 -7.89
N ASP A 92 -13.79 -3.11 -8.61
CA ASP A 92 -12.95 -4.16 -9.18
C ASP A 92 -11.51 -3.64 -9.37
N LEU A 93 -10.50 -4.48 -9.06
CA LEU A 93 -9.10 -4.12 -9.26
C LEU A 93 -8.68 -4.09 -10.73
N ASP A 94 -9.40 -4.78 -11.60
CA ASP A 94 -9.15 -4.75 -13.05
C ASP A 94 -9.42 -3.36 -13.65
N ARG A 95 -10.18 -2.51 -12.95
CA ARG A 95 -10.39 -1.11 -13.33
C ARG A 95 -9.16 -0.22 -13.15
N VAL A 96 -8.14 -0.66 -12.42
CA VAL A 96 -6.89 0.09 -12.32
C VAL A 96 -6.17 0.02 -13.67
N LYS A 97 -6.06 1.16 -14.34
CA LYS A 97 -5.35 1.29 -15.62
C LYS A 97 -3.85 1.35 -15.40
N ARG A 98 -3.40 2.08 -14.38
CA ARG A 98 -1.98 2.12 -13.94
C ARG A 98 -1.81 2.68 -12.54
N VAL A 99 -0.71 2.33 -11.93
CA VAL A 99 -0.17 3.05 -10.77
C VAL A 99 0.54 4.30 -11.29
N ILE A 100 0.20 5.48 -10.77
CA ILE A 100 0.81 6.76 -11.21
C ILE A 100 2.01 7.09 -10.33
N ARG A 101 1.77 7.18 -9.03
CA ARG A 101 2.80 7.59 -8.07
C ARG A 101 2.57 6.98 -6.68
N LEU A 102 3.67 6.73 -5.97
CA LEU A 102 3.67 6.45 -4.54
C LEU A 102 4.58 7.44 -3.80
N LEU A 103 4.17 7.85 -2.61
CA LEU A 103 5.04 8.44 -1.60
C LEU A 103 5.04 7.53 -0.39
N GLY A 104 6.18 6.93 -0.10
CA GLY A 104 6.42 6.12 1.09
C GLY A 104 7.19 6.90 2.15
N MET A 105 6.63 6.97 3.35
CA MET A 105 7.23 7.59 4.53
C MET A 105 7.62 6.50 5.51
N VAL A 106 8.90 6.41 5.82
CA VAL A 106 9.48 5.37 6.68
C VAL A 106 9.90 5.99 8.01
N ASN A 107 9.36 5.46 9.10
CA ASN A 107 9.80 5.81 10.46
C ASN A 107 11.15 5.15 10.70
N SER A 108 12.23 5.83 10.32
CA SER A 108 13.59 5.30 10.35
C SER A 108 14.46 5.92 11.45
N ALA A 109 15.42 5.15 11.94
CA ALA A 109 16.44 5.64 12.85
C ALA A 109 17.34 6.68 12.14
N PRO A 110 17.98 7.58 12.87
CA PRO A 110 18.98 8.49 12.30
C PRO A 110 20.10 7.72 11.59
N GLY A 111 20.45 8.16 10.37
CA GLY A 111 21.49 7.54 9.57
C GLY A 111 21.03 6.38 8.68
N PHE A 112 19.79 5.92 8.77
CA PHE A 112 19.25 4.95 7.82
C PHE A 112 19.06 5.60 6.45
N GLU A 113 19.60 4.99 5.40
CA GLU A 113 19.66 5.57 4.04
C GLU A 113 18.89 4.74 2.99
N ARG A 114 18.27 3.62 3.41
CA ARG A 114 17.69 2.64 2.48
C ARG A 114 16.16 2.60 2.50
N GLN A 115 15.51 3.75 2.71
CA GLN A 115 14.04 3.86 2.70
C GLN A 115 13.43 3.34 1.39
N PHE A 116 14.16 3.49 0.27
CA PHE A 116 13.74 2.95 -1.02
C PHE A 116 13.59 1.42 -0.99
N ALA A 117 14.52 0.69 -0.36
CA ALA A 117 14.45 -0.76 -0.25
C ALA A 117 13.26 -1.22 0.62
N VAL A 118 12.88 -0.44 1.62
CA VAL A 118 11.68 -0.69 2.41
C VAL A 118 10.42 -0.56 1.55
N ILE A 119 10.28 0.52 0.79
CA ILE A 119 9.08 0.79 -0.02
C ILE A 119 9.03 -0.11 -1.27
N ASP A 120 10.13 -0.74 -1.67
CA ASP A 120 10.13 -1.78 -2.71
C ASP A 120 9.11 -2.89 -2.39
N GLY A 121 8.84 -3.20 -1.13
CA GLY A 121 7.82 -4.17 -0.75
C GLY A 121 6.43 -3.88 -1.34
N ALA A 122 6.04 -2.61 -1.40
CA ALA A 122 4.78 -2.19 -2.03
C ALA A 122 4.92 -2.14 -3.56
N SER A 123 6.01 -1.57 -4.07
CA SER A 123 6.26 -1.41 -5.50
C SER A 123 6.33 -2.75 -6.22
N ASP A 124 7.01 -3.73 -5.64
CA ASP A 124 7.15 -5.09 -6.18
C ASP A 124 5.77 -5.77 -6.29
N LEU A 125 4.91 -5.63 -5.27
CA LEU A 125 3.56 -6.18 -5.35
C LEU A 125 2.77 -5.57 -6.51
N PHE A 126 2.80 -4.25 -6.66
CA PHE A 126 2.10 -3.60 -7.75
C PHE A 126 2.67 -3.98 -9.12
N PHE A 127 3.99 -4.11 -9.23
CA PHE A 127 4.65 -4.58 -10.45
C PHE A 127 4.28 -6.04 -10.77
N GLU A 128 4.25 -6.94 -9.79
CA GLU A 128 3.82 -8.33 -9.95
C GLU A 128 2.37 -8.43 -10.44
N LEU A 129 1.49 -7.57 -9.94
CA LEU A 129 0.07 -7.60 -10.31
C LEU A 129 -0.21 -7.04 -11.70
N TRP A 130 0.38 -5.90 -12.04
CA TRP A 130 0.05 -5.14 -13.25
C TRP A 130 1.14 -5.15 -14.32
N GLY A 131 2.34 -5.65 -14.02
CA GLY A 131 3.46 -5.72 -14.96
C GLY A 131 4.13 -4.37 -15.23
N PRO A 132 5.11 -4.33 -16.16
CA PRO A 132 5.95 -3.14 -16.37
C PRO A 132 5.20 -1.92 -16.89
N GLU A 133 4.17 -2.10 -17.70
CA GLU A 133 3.46 -0.97 -18.32
C GLU A 133 2.48 -0.27 -17.36
N ARG A 134 1.88 -1.03 -16.45
CA ARG A 134 0.80 -0.56 -15.58
C ARG A 134 1.23 -0.47 -14.11
N GLY A 135 2.16 -1.32 -13.69
CA GLY A 135 2.63 -1.42 -12.31
C GLY A 135 3.86 -0.57 -12.01
N ALA A 136 4.72 -0.29 -13.00
CA ALA A 136 5.83 0.65 -12.82
C ALA A 136 5.29 2.09 -12.65
N HIS A 137 5.87 2.82 -11.70
CA HIS A 137 5.32 4.10 -11.26
C HIS A 137 6.41 5.07 -10.78
N ALA A 138 6.09 6.36 -10.77
CA ALA A 138 6.92 7.36 -10.09
C ALA A 138 6.87 7.13 -8.57
N ARG A 139 7.99 7.32 -7.88
CA ARG A 139 8.05 7.07 -6.44
C ARG A 139 9.02 7.99 -5.72
N SER A 140 8.62 8.41 -4.51
CA SER A 140 9.54 8.93 -3.49
C SER A 140 9.46 8.04 -2.25
N ALA A 141 10.61 7.79 -1.62
CA ALA A 141 10.72 7.11 -0.34
C ALA A 141 11.59 7.95 0.57
N VAL A 142 11.05 8.37 1.70
CA VAL A 142 11.70 9.32 2.62
C VAL A 142 11.67 8.80 4.05
N GLY A 143 12.69 9.12 4.82
CA GLY A 143 12.70 8.95 6.26
C GLY A 143 11.95 10.10 6.94
N VAL A 144 11.20 9.79 7.98
CA VAL A 144 10.51 10.77 8.81
C VAL A 144 10.89 10.59 10.28
N ALA A 145 10.87 11.68 11.04
CA ALA A 145 11.22 11.65 12.46
C ALA A 145 10.26 10.74 13.24
N GLU A 146 8.96 10.86 13.00
CA GLU A 146 7.90 10.10 13.67
C GLU A 146 6.72 9.87 12.74
N LEU A 147 6.00 8.76 12.95
CA LEU A 147 4.70 8.50 12.37
C LEU A 147 3.65 8.27 13.47
N PRO A 148 2.38 8.58 13.22
CA PRO A 148 1.32 8.35 14.18
C PRO A 148 1.30 6.91 14.69
N ARG A 149 1.11 6.73 16.00
CA ARG A 149 1.08 5.42 16.69
C ARG A 149 2.36 4.60 16.50
N ARG A 150 3.48 5.25 16.27
CA ARG A 150 4.76 4.60 16.00
C ARG A 150 4.72 3.64 14.80
N SER A 151 3.87 3.90 13.79
CA SER A 151 3.82 3.10 12.56
C SER A 151 5.23 2.94 11.99
N VAL A 152 5.53 1.75 11.45
CA VAL A 152 6.80 1.47 10.75
C VAL A 152 6.90 2.30 9.48
N LEU A 153 5.79 2.40 8.75
CA LEU A 153 5.70 3.19 7.53
C LEU A 153 4.25 3.59 7.23
N GLU A 154 4.11 4.58 6.35
CA GLU A 154 2.85 5.02 5.76
C GLU A 154 3.04 5.29 4.27
N ILE A 155 2.07 4.89 3.45
CA ILE A 155 2.11 5.08 1.99
C ILE A 155 0.85 5.80 1.54
N VAL A 156 1.02 6.81 0.69
CA VAL A 156 -0.05 7.43 -0.12
C VAL A 156 0.21 7.15 -1.59
N GLY A 157 -0.81 7.20 -2.43
CA GLY A 157 -0.63 6.91 -3.85
C GLY A 157 -1.74 7.43 -4.73
N GLU A 158 -1.42 7.58 -6.00
CA GLU A 158 -2.34 7.95 -7.06
C GLU A 158 -2.42 6.83 -8.11
N PHE A 159 -3.64 6.53 -8.53
CA PHE A 159 -3.95 5.46 -9.48
C PHE A 159 -4.86 5.99 -10.59
N GLU A 160 -4.60 5.64 -11.83
CA GLU A 160 -5.51 5.88 -12.93
C GLU A 160 -6.48 4.71 -13.09
N LEU A 161 -7.75 5.00 -13.22
CA LEU A 161 -8.78 4.00 -13.48
C LEU A 161 -9.19 4.06 -14.96
N TYR A 162 -9.63 2.92 -15.50
CA TYR A 162 -10.39 2.93 -16.76
C TYR A 162 -11.74 3.62 -16.53
N PRO A 163 -12.27 4.31 -17.53
CA PRO A 163 -13.60 4.93 -17.49
C PRO A 163 -14.72 3.97 -17.10
#